data_37c55552f23d8dd3afd7b2debcdb8c09
#
_entry.id   37c55552f23d8dd3afd7b2debcdb8c09
#
_cell.length_a   1.000
_cell.length_b   1.000
_cell.length_c   1.000
_cell.angle_alpha   90.00
_cell.angle_beta   90.00
_cell.angle_gamma   90.00
#
_symmetry.space_group_name_H-M   'P 1'
#
loop_
_entity.id
_entity.type
_entity.pdbx_description
1 polymer ?
#
loop_
_entity_poly.entity_id
_entity_poly.type
_entity_poly.pdbx_seq_one_letter_code
_entity_poly.pdbx_strand_id
1 'polypeptide(L)'
;MYRRIFLLLCFSIFVKVQGQQFTDITNRSGIDHYFEVYEGMFGGGIAVLDYNNDGFEDLYITGGMQEDQLLENLQNGTFKNVLKTARLESVLRFVTQGVAAADFNRDGWIDLFVTTITTKSQKRKIPRAQNLIFINQGDGTFKNNSKS
;
A
#
# COMPACT_ATOMS: atom_id res chain seq x y z
N MET A 1 -53.08 9.00 -55.07
CA MET A 1 -52.91 9.39 -53.68
C MET A 1 -52.16 8.25 -52.98
N TYR A 2 -50.77 8.28 -52.98
CA TYR A 2 -49.93 7.25 -52.43
C TYR A 2 -49.50 7.60 -50.99
N ARG A 3 -49.95 6.81 -50.03
CA ARG A 3 -49.59 6.90 -48.63
C ARG A 3 -48.23 6.23 -48.45
N ARG A 4 -47.16 6.97 -48.20
CA ARG A 4 -45.84 6.44 -47.87
C ARG A 4 -45.84 6.06 -46.39
N ILE A 5 -45.73 4.76 -46.13
CA ILE A 5 -45.51 4.20 -44.77
C ILE A 5 -44.04 4.32 -44.48
N PHE A 6 -43.65 5.13 -43.48
CA PHE A 6 -42.29 5.25 -42.95
C PHE A 6 -42.14 4.17 -41.89
N LEU A 7 -41.39 3.12 -42.20
CA LEU A 7 -40.99 2.09 -41.24
C LEU A 7 -39.79 2.64 -40.42
N LEU A 8 -40.02 3.02 -39.15
CA LEU A 8 -38.96 3.35 -38.19
C LEU A 8 -38.38 2.02 -37.68
N LEU A 9 -37.19 1.68 -38.15
CA LEU A 9 -36.38 0.58 -37.59
C LEU A 9 -35.71 1.11 -36.30
N CYS A 10 -36.26 0.80 -35.13
CA CYS A 10 -35.58 0.97 -33.85
C CYS A 10 -34.45 -0.06 -33.74
N PHE A 11 -33.22 0.37 -33.97
CA PHE A 11 -32.01 -0.39 -33.65
C PHE A 11 -31.77 -0.34 -32.15
N SER A 12 -32.18 -1.33 -31.39
CA SER A 12 -31.82 -1.48 -29.97
C SER A 12 -30.36 -1.91 -29.88
N ILE A 13 -29.47 -0.96 -29.56
CA ILE A 13 -28.07 -1.26 -29.23
C ILE A 13 -28.05 -1.83 -27.81
N PHE A 14 -27.94 -3.15 -27.70
CA PHE A 14 -27.66 -3.80 -26.42
C PHE A 14 -26.18 -3.55 -26.04
N VAL A 15 -25.93 -2.54 -25.24
CA VAL A 15 -24.62 -2.36 -24.59
C VAL A 15 -24.55 -3.39 -23.45
N LYS A 16 -23.73 -4.42 -23.62
CA LYS A 16 -23.36 -5.29 -22.50
C LYS A 16 -22.52 -4.49 -21.53
N VAL A 17 -23.10 -4.06 -20.42
CA VAL A 17 -22.36 -3.54 -19.28
C VAL A 17 -21.73 -4.74 -18.58
N GLN A 18 -20.43 -4.95 -18.78
CA GLN A 18 -19.69 -5.91 -17.97
C GLN A 18 -19.34 -5.21 -16.65
N GLY A 19 -19.87 -5.71 -15.54
CA GLY A 19 -19.44 -5.31 -14.22
C GLY A 19 -17.97 -5.65 -14.01
N GLN A 20 -17.26 -4.84 -13.25
CA GLN A 20 -15.87 -5.10 -12.85
C GLN A 20 -15.85 -6.41 -12.03
N GLN A 21 -15.03 -7.38 -12.47
CA GLN A 21 -14.82 -8.63 -11.76
C GLN A 21 -13.47 -8.59 -11.04
N PHE A 22 -13.49 -8.95 -9.77
CA PHE A 22 -12.27 -9.14 -8.99
C PHE A 22 -11.92 -10.62 -8.93
N THR A 23 -10.64 -10.92 -9.09
CA THR A 23 -10.10 -12.28 -8.97
C THR A 23 -9.11 -12.29 -7.82
N ASP A 24 -9.25 -13.21 -6.88
CA ASP A 24 -8.27 -13.44 -5.83
C ASP A 24 -6.99 -14.02 -6.43
N ILE A 25 -5.88 -13.28 -6.28
CA ILE A 25 -4.56 -13.67 -6.77
C ILE A 25 -3.56 -13.90 -5.63
N THR A 26 -4.01 -13.94 -4.38
CA THR A 26 -3.17 -14.02 -3.19
C THR A 26 -2.07 -15.08 -3.31
N ASN A 27 -2.43 -16.32 -3.68
CA ASN A 27 -1.50 -17.43 -3.77
C ASN A 27 -0.38 -17.28 -4.83
N ARG A 28 -0.56 -16.38 -5.80
CA ARG A 28 0.40 -16.16 -6.91
C ARG A 28 1.03 -14.77 -6.90
N SER A 29 0.56 -13.88 -6.00
CA SER A 29 1.01 -12.48 -5.94
C SER A 29 2.39 -12.33 -5.30
N GLY A 30 2.88 -13.32 -4.55
CA GLY A 30 4.09 -13.20 -3.74
C GLY A 30 3.88 -12.40 -2.45
N ILE A 31 2.63 -12.01 -2.14
CA ILE A 31 2.30 -11.31 -0.90
C ILE A 31 2.03 -12.36 0.19
N ASP A 32 2.94 -12.43 1.16
CA ASP A 32 2.79 -13.23 2.38
C ASP A 32 2.81 -12.27 3.57
N HIS A 33 1.64 -11.72 3.88
CA HIS A 33 1.49 -10.74 4.95
C HIS A 33 0.29 -11.06 5.82
N TYR A 34 0.46 -10.93 7.13
CA TYR A 34 -0.63 -10.89 8.09
C TYR A 34 -0.37 -9.82 9.15
N PHE A 35 -1.43 -9.23 9.63
CA PHE A 35 -1.37 -8.24 10.70
C PHE A 35 -1.55 -8.92 12.03
N GLU A 36 -0.53 -8.87 12.90
CA GLU A 36 -0.65 -9.39 14.25
C GLU A 36 -1.26 -8.34 15.17
N VAL A 37 -2.48 -8.64 15.62
CA VAL A 37 -3.26 -7.80 16.54
C VAL A 37 -2.74 -7.98 17.97
N TYR A 38 -2.59 -6.87 18.68
CA TYR A 38 -2.41 -6.84 20.12
C TYR A 38 -3.70 -6.34 20.78
N GLU A 39 -3.92 -6.68 22.03
CA GLU A 39 -5.10 -6.22 22.81
C GLU A 39 -5.27 -4.69 22.71
N GLY A 40 -6.43 -4.25 22.23
CA GLY A 40 -6.74 -2.84 22.00
C GLY A 40 -6.30 -2.27 20.63
N MET A 41 -5.78 -3.09 19.72
CA MET A 41 -5.45 -2.67 18.34
C MET A 41 -6.63 -2.95 17.40
N PHE A 42 -6.83 -2.03 16.45
CA PHE A 42 -7.92 -2.10 15.48
C PHE A 42 -7.35 -2.03 14.04
N GLY A 43 -6.82 -3.14 13.57
CA GLY A 43 -6.35 -3.27 12.18
C GLY A 43 -5.02 -2.59 11.89
N GLY A 44 -4.58 -2.71 10.65
CA GLY A 44 -3.37 -2.14 10.09
C GLY A 44 -3.65 -1.09 9.02
N GLY A 45 -2.59 -0.53 8.46
CA GLY A 45 -2.60 0.43 7.36
C GLY A 45 -1.98 -0.15 6.10
N ILE A 46 -2.46 0.32 4.97
CA ILE A 46 -1.85 0.10 3.67
C ILE A 46 -1.73 1.44 2.95
N ALA A 47 -0.60 1.68 2.30
CA ALA A 47 -0.42 2.78 1.37
C ALA A 47 -0.06 2.22 -0.01
N VAL A 48 -0.64 2.83 -1.05
CA VAL A 48 -0.31 2.59 -2.44
C VAL A 48 0.56 3.75 -2.90
N LEU A 49 1.72 3.47 -3.48
CA LEU A 49 2.70 4.46 -3.89
C LEU A 49 3.62 3.89 -4.96
N ASP A 50 4.13 4.74 -5.83
CA ASP A 50 5.26 4.42 -6.71
C ASP A 50 6.53 4.93 -6.02
N TYR A 51 7.23 4.06 -5.24
CA TYR A 51 8.34 4.51 -4.39
C TYR A 51 9.64 4.71 -5.17
N ASN A 52 9.78 4.07 -6.33
CA ASN A 52 10.98 4.06 -7.16
C ASN A 52 10.80 4.84 -8.47
N ASN A 53 9.61 5.45 -8.70
CA ASN A 53 9.22 6.18 -9.92
C ASN A 53 9.36 5.37 -11.20
N ASP A 54 9.02 4.06 -11.14
CA ASP A 54 9.03 3.18 -12.31
C ASP A 54 7.69 3.16 -13.08
N GLY A 55 6.68 3.87 -12.57
CA GLY A 55 5.34 4.01 -13.14
C GLY A 55 4.37 2.91 -12.73
N PHE A 56 4.75 2.04 -11.78
CA PHE A 56 3.89 0.98 -11.24
C PHE A 56 3.68 1.18 -9.74
N GLU A 57 2.44 0.98 -9.32
CA GLU A 57 2.07 1.14 -7.92
C GLU A 57 2.60 0.00 -7.07
N ASP A 58 3.31 0.36 -6.00
CA ASP A 58 3.84 -0.48 -4.95
C ASP A 58 2.94 -0.43 -3.72
N LEU A 59 3.20 -1.28 -2.73
CA LEU A 59 2.41 -1.34 -1.51
C LEU A 59 3.31 -1.24 -0.29
N TYR A 60 2.98 -0.35 0.64
CA TYR A 60 3.49 -0.42 2.01
C TYR A 60 2.40 -0.92 2.93
N ILE A 61 2.67 -1.99 3.69
CA ILE A 61 1.69 -2.62 4.59
C ILE A 61 2.27 -2.69 6.00
N THR A 62 1.53 -2.17 6.97
CA THR A 62 1.93 -2.25 8.38
C THR A 62 1.63 -3.64 8.95
N GLY A 63 2.53 -4.18 9.77
CA GLY A 63 2.43 -5.53 10.36
C GLY A 63 1.89 -5.56 11.78
N GLY A 64 1.79 -4.40 12.45
CA GLY A 64 1.42 -4.34 13.86
C GLY A 64 2.52 -4.91 14.75
N MET A 65 2.29 -6.06 15.35
CA MET A 65 3.30 -6.81 16.11
C MET A 65 4.26 -7.59 15.18
N GLN A 66 3.89 -7.81 13.93
CA GLN A 66 4.73 -8.41 12.90
C GLN A 66 5.56 -7.36 12.16
N GLU A 67 6.38 -7.82 11.23
CA GLU A 67 7.18 -6.95 10.37
C GLU A 67 6.29 -6.27 9.33
N ASP A 68 6.53 -4.96 9.13
CA ASP A 68 5.97 -4.24 8.00
C ASP A 68 6.58 -4.75 6.69
N GLN A 69 5.91 -4.49 5.58
CA GLN A 69 6.42 -4.82 4.25
C GLN A 69 6.35 -3.61 3.32
N LEU A 70 7.41 -3.39 2.56
CA LEU A 70 7.38 -2.60 1.32
C LEU A 70 7.46 -3.59 0.16
N LEU A 71 6.39 -3.67 -0.61
CA LEU A 71 6.18 -4.64 -1.67
C LEU A 71 6.32 -3.96 -3.03
N GLU A 72 7.46 -4.16 -3.67
CA GLU A 72 7.75 -3.70 -5.03
C GLU A 72 6.95 -4.51 -6.04
N ASN A 73 6.25 -3.82 -6.93
CA ASN A 73 5.49 -4.42 -8.03
C ASN A 73 6.43 -4.86 -9.15
N LEU A 74 6.51 -6.14 -9.43
CA LEU A 74 7.38 -6.68 -10.47
C LEU A 74 6.77 -6.65 -11.89
N GLN A 75 5.67 -5.90 -12.09
CA GLN A 75 5.00 -5.67 -13.38
C GLN A 75 4.47 -6.95 -14.07
N ASN A 76 4.51 -8.07 -13.38
CA ASN A 76 4.07 -9.38 -13.88
C ASN A 76 2.90 -9.97 -13.04
N GLY A 77 2.30 -9.14 -12.18
CA GLY A 77 1.26 -9.53 -11.23
C GLY A 77 1.79 -10.13 -9.93
N THR A 78 3.11 -10.03 -9.69
CA THR A 78 3.74 -10.45 -8.43
C THR A 78 4.44 -9.29 -7.74
N PHE A 79 4.67 -9.44 -6.44
CA PHE A 79 5.32 -8.46 -5.58
C PHE A 79 6.53 -9.07 -4.88
N LYS A 80 7.50 -8.22 -4.52
CA LYS A 80 8.70 -8.59 -3.77
C LYS A 80 8.88 -7.68 -2.58
N ASN A 81 9.06 -8.25 -1.39
CA ASN A 81 9.37 -7.44 -0.20
C ASN A 81 10.79 -6.87 -0.28
N VAL A 82 10.88 -5.55 -0.34
CA VAL A 82 12.11 -4.77 -0.44
C VAL A 82 12.36 -3.87 0.78
N LEU A 83 11.61 -4.03 1.87
CA LEU A 83 11.68 -3.17 3.06
C LEU A 83 13.13 -2.97 3.55
N LYS A 84 13.93 -4.03 3.58
CA LYS A 84 15.32 -3.97 4.05
C LYS A 84 16.25 -3.30 3.04
N THR A 85 16.12 -3.60 1.76
CA THR A 85 16.91 -2.95 0.70
C THR A 85 16.57 -1.47 0.57
N ALA A 86 15.34 -1.10 0.84
CA ALA A 86 14.86 0.28 0.92
C ALA A 86 15.25 1.01 2.23
N ARG A 87 16.02 0.39 3.12
CA ARG A 87 16.52 0.96 4.39
C ARG A 87 15.42 1.40 5.36
N LEU A 88 14.34 0.64 5.44
CA LEU A 88 13.21 0.90 6.33
C LEU A 88 13.25 0.06 7.62
N GLU A 89 14.31 -0.71 7.89
CA GLU A 89 14.39 -1.67 9.01
C GLU A 89 14.19 -1.02 10.38
N SER A 90 14.41 0.28 10.50
CA SER A 90 14.19 0.98 11.78
C SER A 90 12.74 0.93 12.23
N VAL A 91 11.77 0.74 11.30
CA VAL A 91 10.35 0.57 11.62
C VAL A 91 10.09 -0.71 12.41
N LEU A 92 10.86 -1.76 12.17
CA LEU A 92 10.68 -3.08 12.77
C LEU A 92 10.87 -3.12 14.30
N ARG A 93 11.34 -2.02 14.89
CA ARG A 93 11.47 -1.85 16.35
C ARG A 93 10.15 -1.49 17.01
N PHE A 94 9.18 -1.01 16.26
CA PHE A 94 7.93 -0.45 16.75
C PHE A 94 6.76 -1.42 16.51
N VAL A 95 5.62 -1.09 17.10
CA VAL A 95 4.33 -1.67 16.76
C VAL A 95 3.62 -0.65 15.87
N THR A 96 3.54 -0.94 14.60
CA THR A 96 2.99 -0.05 13.59
C THR A 96 1.49 -0.19 13.47
N GLN A 97 0.79 0.86 13.04
CA GLN A 97 -0.65 0.83 12.94
C GLN A 97 -1.18 1.42 11.63
N GLY A 98 -0.81 2.65 11.34
CA GLY A 98 -1.24 3.32 10.12
C GLY A 98 -0.06 3.80 9.29
N VAL A 99 -0.29 4.02 8.00
CA VAL A 99 0.66 4.59 7.08
C VAL A 99 -0.02 5.59 6.16
N ALA A 100 0.69 6.66 5.82
CA ALA A 100 0.33 7.59 4.75
C ALA A 100 1.55 7.79 3.85
N ALA A 101 1.29 7.93 2.55
CA ALA A 101 2.31 8.19 1.53
C ALA A 101 2.01 9.53 0.86
N ALA A 102 3.00 10.41 0.77
CA ALA A 102 2.94 11.69 0.07
C ALA A 102 4.34 12.26 -0.11
N ASP A 103 4.52 13.13 -1.07
CA ASP A 103 5.74 13.95 -1.20
C ASP A 103 5.70 15.09 -0.17
N PHE A 104 6.32 14.87 1.01
CA PHE A 104 6.27 15.85 2.12
C PHE A 104 7.25 17.01 1.96
N ASN A 105 8.33 16.81 1.21
CA ASN A 105 9.38 17.79 1.03
C ASN A 105 9.34 18.49 -0.34
N ARG A 106 8.45 18.04 -1.26
CA ARG A 106 8.23 18.55 -2.62
C ARG A 106 9.43 18.34 -3.53
N ASP A 107 10.09 17.19 -3.42
CA ASP A 107 11.19 16.80 -4.31
C ASP A 107 10.77 15.88 -5.46
N GLY A 108 9.49 15.50 -5.52
CA GLY A 108 8.92 14.64 -6.55
C GLY A 108 8.98 13.14 -6.22
N TRP A 109 9.47 12.77 -5.03
CA TRP A 109 9.51 11.39 -4.54
C TRP A 109 8.52 11.18 -3.41
N ILE A 110 7.87 10.04 -3.40
CA ILE A 110 6.88 9.74 -2.37
C ILE A 110 7.54 9.27 -1.08
N ASP A 111 7.29 10.01 0.00
CA ASP A 111 7.73 9.74 1.36
C ASP A 111 6.71 8.91 2.13
N LEU A 112 7.10 8.38 3.31
CA LEU A 112 6.24 7.60 4.19
C LEU A 112 6.11 8.24 5.58
N PHE A 113 4.89 8.29 6.08
CA PHE A 113 4.56 8.61 7.46
C PHE A 113 3.90 7.39 8.10
N VAL A 114 4.56 6.80 9.11
CA VAL A 114 4.08 5.59 9.78
C VAL A 114 3.74 5.92 11.23
N THR A 115 2.51 5.61 11.64
CA THR A 115 2.07 5.75 13.03
C THR A 115 2.38 4.49 13.82
N THR A 116 2.75 4.66 15.08
CA THR A 116 3.06 3.55 15.98
C THR A 116 2.31 3.68 17.29
N ILE A 117 2.17 2.58 18.01
CA ILE A 117 1.58 2.57 19.34
C ILE A 117 2.54 2.02 20.39
N THR A 118 2.33 2.44 21.63
CA THR A 118 3.00 1.83 22.80
C THR A 118 2.20 0.64 23.27
N THR A 119 2.85 -0.50 23.43
CA THR A 119 2.24 -1.69 24.02
C THR A 119 3.13 -2.28 25.12
N LYS A 120 2.54 -2.97 26.06
CA LYS A 120 3.23 -3.72 27.10
C LYS A 120 3.45 -5.16 26.63
N SER A 121 4.32 -5.37 25.66
CA SER A 121 4.68 -6.72 25.24
C SER A 121 5.72 -7.33 26.17
N GLN A 122 5.48 -8.58 26.60
CA GLN A 122 6.48 -9.37 27.34
C GLN A 122 7.43 -10.12 26.40
N LYS A 123 7.10 -10.20 25.10
CA LYS A 123 7.86 -10.97 24.12
C LYS A 123 9.09 -10.21 23.58
N ARG A 124 9.03 -8.89 23.53
CA ARG A 124 10.15 -8.04 23.07
C ARG A 124 10.12 -6.67 23.75
N LYS A 125 11.30 -6.05 23.87
CA LYS A 125 11.39 -4.67 24.33
C LYS A 125 10.97 -3.74 23.20
N ILE A 126 9.78 -3.16 23.32
CA ILE A 126 9.20 -2.23 22.35
C ILE A 126 9.49 -0.79 22.81
N PRO A 127 10.01 0.08 21.92
CA PRO A 127 10.18 1.50 22.25
C PRO A 127 8.83 2.18 22.53
N ARG A 128 8.89 3.33 23.21
CA ARG A 128 7.72 4.19 23.31
C ARG A 128 7.24 4.59 21.91
N ALA A 129 5.95 4.65 21.70
CA ALA A 129 5.36 5.05 20.43
C ALA A 129 5.86 6.44 20.01
N GLN A 130 6.21 6.55 18.75
CA GLN A 130 6.53 7.81 18.06
C GLN A 130 6.12 7.67 16.60
N ASN A 131 5.66 8.74 15.99
CA ASN A 131 5.41 8.74 14.56
C ASN A 131 6.75 8.74 13.80
N LEU A 132 6.83 7.95 12.76
CA LEU A 132 8.02 7.79 11.95
C LEU A 132 7.81 8.48 10.61
N ILE A 133 8.82 9.27 10.20
CA ILE A 133 8.86 9.91 8.89
C ILE A 133 10.08 9.35 8.16
N PHE A 134 9.84 8.79 6.99
CA PHE A 134 10.87 8.29 6.11
C PHE A 134 10.86 9.11 4.82
N ILE A 135 11.96 9.81 4.57
CA ILE A 135 12.15 10.63 3.36
C ILE A 135 12.80 9.78 2.29
N ASN A 136 12.14 9.69 1.16
CA ASN A 136 12.65 9.02 -0.03
C ASN A 136 13.88 9.76 -0.56
N GLN A 137 14.94 9.03 -0.91
CA GLN A 137 16.21 9.61 -1.36
C GLN A 137 16.33 9.66 -2.90
N GLY A 138 15.31 9.18 -3.62
CA GLY A 138 15.32 9.13 -5.07
C GLY A 138 16.21 8.03 -5.67
N ASP A 139 16.75 7.15 -4.85
CA ASP A 139 17.61 6.04 -5.24
C ASP A 139 17.03 4.66 -4.86
N GLY A 140 15.71 4.62 -4.56
CA GLY A 140 15.02 3.43 -4.07
C GLY A 140 15.24 3.17 -2.57
N THR A 141 15.85 4.11 -1.84
CA THR A 141 16.04 4.00 -0.39
C THR A 141 15.39 5.15 0.36
N PHE A 142 15.12 4.93 1.64
CA PHE A 142 14.55 5.93 2.54
C PHE A 142 15.52 6.30 3.66
N LYS A 143 15.41 7.53 4.13
CA LYS A 143 16.12 8.05 5.30
C LYS A 143 15.11 8.32 6.41
N ASN A 144 15.33 7.73 7.58
CA ASN A 144 14.53 8.04 8.76
C ASN A 144 14.81 9.47 9.21
N ASN A 145 13.79 10.33 9.19
CA ASN A 145 13.85 11.74 9.61
C ASN A 145 12.98 11.99 10.85
N SER A 146 12.62 10.96 11.58
CA SER A 146 11.86 11.08 12.81
C SER A 146 12.72 11.74 13.89
N LYS A 147 12.17 12.70 14.60
CA LYS A 147 12.84 13.27 15.78
C LYS A 147 12.75 12.25 16.92
N SER A 148 13.88 11.83 17.45
CA SER A 148 13.98 11.01 18.66
C SER A 148 13.67 11.82 19.91
#